data_36eafcc3f7a7094efb12a01df1c4742b
#
_entry.id   36eafcc3f7a7094efb12a01df1c4742b
#
_cell.length_a   1.000
_cell.length_b   1.000
_cell.length_c   1.000
_cell.angle_alpha   90.00
_cell.angle_beta   90.00
_cell.angle_gamma   90.00
#
_symmetry.space_group_name_H-M   'P 1'
#
loop_
_entity.id
_entity.type
_entity.pdbx_description
1 polymer ?
#
loop_
_entity_poly.entity_id
_entity_poly.type
_entity_poly.pdbx_seq_one_letter_code
_entity_poly.pdbx_strand_id
1 'polypeptide(L)'
;MTERPAKLTIILGTNGTGKTTLLREILQKSNQKALVITPDDIEWQQCEAVELNSAGGFNFTGIRRHIFNPAKRNGTLDRLEYFKKGVLVFDDCRAYLSSATDDRIRRLIIRRRQRMVDVFAVGHGFNEVPPVFFTFATDIVLFRTTDNIARRRNCLKDFDRMAEAQNRVNKQAVKNPHYFEIIKFA
;
A
#
# COMPACT_ATOMS: atom_id res chain seq x y z
N MET A 1 6.32 -0.50 27.46
CA MET A 1 6.72 -0.26 26.07
C MET A 1 5.53 0.38 25.35
N THR A 2 5.61 1.65 25.01
CA THR A 2 4.57 2.33 24.21
C THR A 2 4.57 1.72 22.83
N GLU A 3 3.52 0.98 22.48
CA GLU A 3 3.37 0.42 21.14
C GLU A 3 3.36 1.55 20.11
N ARG A 4 4.19 1.43 19.10
CA ARG A 4 4.24 2.34 17.96
C ARG A 4 2.86 2.37 17.27
N PRO A 5 2.29 3.54 16.99
CA PRO A 5 1.01 3.61 16.29
C PRO A 5 1.12 2.97 14.89
N ALA A 6 0.13 2.14 14.54
CA ALA A 6 0.06 1.51 13.23
C ALA A 6 0.01 2.55 12.11
N LYS A 7 0.86 2.38 11.10
CA LYS A 7 1.03 3.30 9.97
C LYS A 7 0.16 2.92 8.77
N LEU A 8 -0.09 3.90 7.93
CA LEU A 8 -0.58 3.72 6.57
C LEU A 8 0.36 4.47 5.63
N THR A 9 1.11 3.71 4.84
CA THR A 9 2.08 4.25 3.89
C THR A 9 1.60 4.00 2.47
N ILE A 10 1.59 5.05 1.65
CA ILE A 10 1.31 4.93 0.22
C ILE A 10 2.65 4.96 -0.52
N ILE A 11 2.86 4.06 -1.47
CA ILE A 11 4.04 4.03 -2.35
C ILE A 11 3.59 4.29 -3.78
N LEU A 12 4.04 5.40 -4.36
CA LEU A 12 3.67 5.83 -5.71
C LEU A 12 4.89 5.88 -6.62
N GLY A 13 4.71 5.48 -7.87
CA GLY A 13 5.73 5.61 -8.91
C GLY A 13 5.46 4.75 -10.13
N THR A 14 5.90 5.18 -11.30
CA THR A 14 5.78 4.40 -12.55
C THR A 14 6.55 3.08 -12.46
N ASN A 15 6.34 2.20 -13.45
CA ASN A 15 7.06 0.93 -13.54
C ASN A 15 8.58 1.16 -13.60
N GLY A 16 9.34 0.23 -13.00
CA GLY A 16 10.80 0.27 -12.99
C GLY A 16 11.43 1.30 -12.03
N THR A 17 10.64 2.03 -11.23
CA THR A 17 11.20 3.02 -10.28
C THR A 17 11.75 2.43 -8.98
N GLY A 18 11.55 1.13 -8.73
CA GLY A 18 12.08 0.45 -7.54
C GLY A 18 11.12 0.32 -6.37
N LYS A 19 9.80 0.58 -6.57
CA LYS A 19 8.77 0.45 -5.52
C LYS A 19 8.80 -0.91 -4.82
N THR A 20 8.71 -1.99 -5.61
CA THR A 20 8.66 -3.36 -5.09
C THR A 20 9.96 -3.74 -4.39
N THR A 21 11.10 -3.30 -4.90
CA THR A 21 12.42 -3.51 -4.28
C THR A 21 12.46 -2.86 -2.89
N LEU A 22 12.11 -1.58 -2.80
CA LEU A 22 12.06 -0.86 -1.53
C LEU A 22 11.08 -1.52 -0.55
N LEU A 23 9.90 -1.90 -1.04
CA LEU A 23 8.88 -2.52 -0.20
C LEU A 23 9.36 -3.87 0.36
N ARG A 24 10.00 -4.71 -0.46
CA ARG A 24 10.60 -5.98 0.00
C ARG A 24 11.63 -5.76 1.10
N GLU A 25 12.52 -4.79 0.93
CA GLU A 25 13.50 -4.44 1.96
C GLU A 25 12.84 -4.00 3.27
N ILE A 26 11.79 -3.17 3.20
CA ILE A 26 11.03 -2.74 4.37
C ILE A 26 10.40 -3.96 5.08
N LEU A 27 9.76 -4.85 4.33
CA LEU A 27 9.11 -6.03 4.89
C LEU A 27 10.12 -6.98 5.54
N GLN A 28 11.25 -7.23 4.91
CA GLN A 28 12.31 -8.08 5.44
C GLN A 28 12.90 -7.51 6.74
N LYS A 29 13.20 -6.19 6.74
CA LYS A 29 13.75 -5.51 7.92
C LYS A 29 12.75 -5.38 9.07
N SER A 30 11.44 -5.38 8.79
CA SER A 30 10.41 -5.26 9.83
C SER A 30 10.35 -6.47 10.76
N ASN A 31 10.79 -7.63 10.30
CA ASN A 31 10.70 -8.91 10.97
C ASN A 31 9.28 -9.28 11.48
N GLN A 32 8.26 -8.69 10.84
CA GLN A 32 6.86 -8.97 11.14
C GLN A 32 6.27 -9.89 10.09
N LYS A 33 5.20 -10.61 10.43
CA LYS A 33 4.42 -11.27 9.39
C LYS A 33 3.83 -10.25 8.44
N ALA A 34 3.93 -10.51 7.14
CA ALA A 34 3.39 -9.64 6.12
C ALA A 34 2.52 -10.43 5.13
N LEU A 35 1.37 -9.89 4.81
CA LEU A 35 0.47 -10.40 3.78
C LEU A 35 0.45 -9.43 2.62
N VAL A 36 0.88 -9.90 1.45
CA VAL A 36 0.85 -9.14 0.21
C VAL A 36 -0.35 -9.61 -0.63
N ILE A 37 -1.30 -8.71 -0.85
CA ILE A 37 -2.37 -8.91 -1.82
C ILE A 37 -1.87 -8.39 -3.15
N THR A 38 -1.85 -9.22 -4.18
CA THR A 38 -1.31 -8.89 -5.50
C THR A 38 -2.24 -9.39 -6.61
N PRO A 39 -2.32 -8.71 -7.77
CA PRO A 39 -3.15 -9.17 -8.88
C PRO A 39 -2.56 -10.40 -9.58
N ASP A 40 -1.25 -10.58 -9.50
CA ASP A 40 -0.52 -11.70 -10.09
C ASP A 40 0.62 -12.18 -9.16
N ASP A 41 1.35 -13.19 -9.58
CA ASP A 41 2.44 -13.75 -8.77
C ASP A 41 3.86 -13.34 -9.24
N ILE A 42 3.97 -12.60 -10.34
CA ILE A 42 5.27 -12.29 -10.99
C ILE A 42 6.22 -11.60 -10.02
N GLU A 43 5.74 -10.52 -9.40
CA GLU A 43 6.56 -9.70 -8.49
C GLU A 43 6.87 -10.39 -7.15
N TRP A 44 6.03 -11.35 -6.71
CA TRP A 44 6.11 -11.94 -5.38
C TRP A 44 6.27 -13.47 -5.39
N GLN A 45 6.67 -14.07 -6.52
CA GLN A 45 6.77 -15.53 -6.67
C GLN A 45 7.73 -16.20 -5.67
N GLN A 46 8.72 -15.48 -5.14
CA GLN A 46 9.60 -15.97 -4.08
C GLN A 46 8.91 -16.08 -2.71
N CYS A 47 7.73 -15.48 -2.53
CA CYS A 47 6.96 -15.59 -1.31
C CYS A 47 5.96 -16.74 -1.43
N GLU A 48 5.84 -17.52 -0.38
CA GLU A 48 4.87 -18.63 -0.32
C GLU A 48 3.43 -18.08 -0.43
N ALA A 49 2.62 -18.74 -1.24
CA ALA A 49 1.22 -18.38 -1.39
C ALA A 49 0.40 -18.82 -0.18
N VAL A 50 -0.61 -18.02 0.17
CA VAL A 50 -1.59 -18.35 1.21
C VAL A 50 -3.01 -18.20 0.67
N GLU A 51 -3.82 -19.21 0.93
CA GLU A 51 -5.25 -19.15 0.68
C GLU A 51 -5.98 -18.55 1.89
N LEU A 52 -6.80 -17.54 1.64
CA LEU A 52 -7.61 -16.91 2.69
C LEU A 52 -8.93 -17.71 2.90
N ASN A 53 -8.83 -18.95 3.40
CA ASN A 53 -9.98 -19.89 3.38
C ASN A 53 -10.85 -19.84 4.62
N SER A 54 -10.57 -19.51 5.71
CA SER A 54 -11.37 -19.49 6.95
C SER A 54 -10.56 -18.93 8.12
N ALA A 55 -11.10 -18.90 9.31
CA ALA A 55 -10.54 -18.22 10.48
C ALA A 55 -9.07 -18.52 10.85
N GLY A 56 -8.42 -19.49 10.23
CA GLY A 56 -7.01 -19.85 10.44
C GLY A 56 -6.00 -19.29 9.44
N GLY A 57 -6.42 -18.64 8.36
CA GLY A 57 -5.56 -18.26 7.24
C GLY A 57 -4.45 -17.22 7.53
N PHE A 58 -4.38 -16.68 8.75
CA PHE A 58 -3.36 -15.69 9.13
C PHE A 58 -2.35 -16.18 10.17
N ASN A 59 -2.34 -17.48 10.45
CA ASN A 59 -1.37 -18.08 11.36
C ASN A 59 -0.10 -18.50 10.61
N PHE A 60 0.68 -17.51 10.17
CA PHE A 60 1.95 -17.69 9.47
C PHE A 60 2.99 -16.72 9.98
N THR A 61 4.25 -17.00 9.65
CA THR A 61 5.40 -16.12 9.87
C THR A 61 6.00 -15.68 8.53
N GLY A 62 6.79 -14.60 8.55
CA GLY A 62 7.45 -14.08 7.36
C GLY A 62 6.46 -13.44 6.38
N ILE A 63 6.86 -13.38 5.12
CA ILE A 63 6.11 -12.73 4.05
C ILE A 63 5.34 -13.80 3.27
N ARG A 64 4.03 -13.58 3.10
CA ARG A 64 3.14 -14.44 2.30
C ARG A 64 2.43 -13.61 1.24
N ARG A 65 2.14 -14.20 0.08
CA ARG A 65 1.31 -13.58 -0.94
C ARG A 65 -0.06 -14.23 -1.05
N HIS A 66 -1.05 -13.44 -1.38
CA HIS A 66 -2.37 -13.89 -1.80
C HIS A 66 -2.69 -13.29 -3.16
N ILE A 67 -2.89 -14.16 -4.16
CA ILE A 67 -3.29 -13.71 -5.50
C ILE A 67 -4.77 -13.36 -5.47
N PHE A 68 -5.06 -12.10 -5.80
CA PHE A 68 -6.41 -11.59 -5.74
C PHE A 68 -7.25 -12.13 -6.91
N ASN A 69 -8.36 -12.76 -6.58
CA ASN A 69 -9.34 -13.19 -7.56
C ASN A 69 -10.53 -12.22 -7.59
N PRO A 70 -10.77 -11.48 -8.70
CA PRO A 70 -11.87 -10.53 -8.80
C PRO A 70 -13.25 -11.14 -8.52
N ALA A 71 -13.48 -12.39 -8.91
CA ALA A 71 -14.74 -13.09 -8.66
C ALA A 71 -15.00 -13.37 -7.17
N LYS A 72 -13.92 -13.42 -6.36
CA LYS A 72 -13.98 -13.64 -4.90
C LYS A 72 -13.69 -12.37 -4.10
N ARG A 73 -13.73 -11.18 -4.73
CA ARG A 73 -13.33 -9.90 -4.15
C ARG A 73 -13.91 -9.65 -2.77
N ASN A 74 -15.23 -9.73 -2.64
CA ASN A 74 -15.90 -9.43 -1.38
C ASN A 74 -15.46 -10.38 -0.27
N GLY A 75 -15.38 -11.66 -0.54
CA GLY A 75 -14.92 -12.65 0.44
C GLY A 75 -13.48 -12.44 0.87
N THR A 76 -12.60 -12.05 -0.05
CA THR A 76 -11.21 -11.70 0.27
C THR A 76 -11.16 -10.49 1.21
N LEU A 77 -11.86 -9.39 0.87
CA LEU A 77 -11.83 -8.17 1.67
C LEU A 77 -12.45 -8.38 3.07
N ASP A 78 -13.54 -9.14 3.17
CA ASP A 78 -14.17 -9.47 4.45
C ASP A 78 -13.21 -10.26 5.36
N ARG A 79 -12.41 -11.15 4.79
CA ARG A 79 -11.40 -11.92 5.54
C ARG A 79 -10.23 -11.08 6.00
N LEU A 80 -9.78 -10.10 5.22
CA LEU A 80 -8.71 -9.19 5.62
C LEU A 80 -9.05 -8.42 6.90
N GLU A 81 -10.33 -8.28 7.23
CA GLU A 81 -10.73 -7.69 8.51
C GLU A 81 -10.25 -8.49 9.73
N TYR A 82 -9.93 -9.76 9.59
CA TYR A 82 -9.41 -10.61 10.69
C TYR A 82 -7.88 -10.60 10.79
N PHE A 83 -7.17 -9.99 9.86
CA PHE A 83 -5.71 -9.86 9.92
C PHE A 83 -5.30 -8.98 11.11
N LYS A 84 -4.33 -9.44 11.91
CA LYS A 84 -3.85 -8.75 13.12
C LYS A 84 -2.35 -8.89 13.27
N LYS A 85 -1.73 -7.93 13.95
CA LYS A 85 -0.31 -7.94 14.36
C LYS A 85 0.62 -8.24 13.19
N GLY A 86 0.78 -7.28 12.26
CA GLY A 86 1.63 -7.47 11.09
C GLY A 86 1.49 -6.37 10.06
N VAL A 87 1.92 -6.68 8.86
CA VAL A 87 1.91 -5.75 7.71
C VAL A 87 0.97 -6.27 6.64
N LEU A 88 0.05 -5.44 6.19
CA LEU A 88 -0.83 -5.72 5.06
C LEU A 88 -0.44 -4.84 3.87
N VAL A 89 -0.17 -5.46 2.75
CA VAL A 89 0.21 -4.78 1.51
C VAL A 89 -0.88 -4.96 0.48
N PHE A 90 -1.34 -3.87 -0.10
CA PHE A 90 -2.13 -3.84 -1.32
C PHE A 90 -1.20 -3.45 -2.47
N ASP A 91 -0.67 -4.45 -3.18
CA ASP A 91 0.22 -4.23 -4.31
C ASP A 91 -0.60 -4.04 -5.58
N ASP A 92 -0.27 -3.02 -6.37
CA ASP A 92 -1.04 -2.59 -7.53
C ASP A 92 -2.55 -2.41 -7.23
N CYS A 93 -2.85 -1.44 -6.38
CA CYS A 93 -4.23 -1.15 -5.91
C CYS A 93 -5.26 -1.03 -7.04
N ARG A 94 -4.86 -0.54 -8.22
CA ARG A 94 -5.75 -0.36 -9.37
C ARG A 94 -6.36 -1.67 -9.85
N ALA A 95 -5.61 -2.76 -9.77
CA ALA A 95 -6.03 -4.04 -10.34
C ALA A 95 -7.30 -4.60 -9.65
N TYR A 96 -7.55 -4.25 -8.39
CA TYR A 96 -8.63 -4.86 -7.62
C TYR A 96 -9.38 -3.93 -6.66
N LEU A 97 -8.85 -2.74 -6.38
CA LEU A 97 -9.55 -1.74 -5.59
C LEU A 97 -10.22 -0.73 -6.51
N SER A 98 -11.55 -0.77 -6.61
CA SER A 98 -12.30 0.22 -7.38
C SER A 98 -12.14 1.62 -6.77
N SER A 99 -12.35 2.66 -7.59
CA SER A 99 -12.38 4.06 -7.13
C SER A 99 -13.58 4.36 -6.23
N ALA A 100 -14.61 3.53 -6.25
CA ALA A 100 -15.76 3.64 -5.37
C ALA A 100 -15.33 3.37 -3.93
N THR A 101 -15.91 4.11 -3.00
CA THR A 101 -15.67 3.94 -1.56
C THR A 101 -16.12 2.53 -1.15
N ASP A 102 -15.18 1.64 -0.96
CA ASP A 102 -15.47 0.33 -0.43
C ASP A 102 -15.46 0.40 1.10
N ASP A 103 -16.63 0.24 1.72
CA ASP A 103 -16.78 0.30 3.16
C ASP A 103 -15.92 -0.75 3.88
N ARG A 104 -15.62 -1.88 3.25
CA ARG A 104 -14.73 -2.91 3.79
C ARG A 104 -13.31 -2.38 3.94
N ILE A 105 -12.77 -1.76 2.87
CA ILE A 105 -11.45 -1.14 2.90
C ILE A 105 -11.42 -0.02 3.94
N ARG A 106 -12.44 0.83 3.96
CA ARG A 106 -12.53 1.91 4.94
C ARG A 106 -12.53 1.37 6.38
N ARG A 107 -13.33 0.34 6.68
CA ARG A 107 -13.34 -0.29 8.01
C ARG A 107 -11.99 -0.89 8.38
N LEU A 108 -11.32 -1.57 7.43
CA LEU A 108 -9.99 -2.12 7.63
C LEU A 108 -8.98 -1.03 7.99
N ILE A 109 -8.94 0.07 7.23
CA ILE A 109 -8.04 1.21 7.46
C ILE A 109 -8.32 1.87 8.81
N ILE A 110 -9.58 2.10 9.18
CA ILE A 110 -9.95 2.70 10.47
C ILE A 110 -9.52 1.80 11.63
N ARG A 111 -9.78 0.49 11.54
CA ARG A 111 -9.49 -0.48 12.60
C ARG A 111 -8.01 -0.89 12.67
N ARG A 112 -7.14 -0.48 11.73
CA ARG A 112 -5.74 -0.92 11.67
C ARG A 112 -4.97 -0.70 12.99
N ARG A 113 -5.24 0.43 13.66
CA ARG A 113 -4.60 0.77 14.94
C ARG A 113 -4.96 -0.23 16.03
N GLN A 114 -6.24 -0.53 16.20
CA GLN A 114 -6.73 -1.50 17.19
C GLN A 114 -6.23 -2.93 16.91
N ARG A 115 -5.93 -3.22 15.64
CA ARG A 115 -5.45 -4.54 15.20
C ARG A 115 -3.93 -4.63 15.10
N MET A 116 -3.22 -3.53 15.34
CA MET A 116 -1.75 -3.44 15.21
C MET A 116 -1.29 -3.84 13.80
N VAL A 117 -1.92 -3.30 12.76
CA VAL A 117 -1.63 -3.60 11.36
C VAL A 117 -1.08 -2.36 10.69
N ASP A 118 0.17 -2.43 10.21
CA ASP A 118 0.69 -1.46 9.25
C ASP A 118 0.12 -1.77 7.88
N VAL A 119 -0.27 -0.74 7.13
CA VAL A 119 -0.86 -0.90 5.80
C VAL A 119 0.01 -0.20 4.78
N PHE A 120 0.34 -0.90 3.69
CA PHE A 120 0.94 -0.33 2.50
C PHE A 120 -0.05 -0.39 1.34
N ALA A 121 -0.17 0.71 0.60
CA ALA A 121 -0.92 0.79 -0.65
C ALA A 121 0.04 1.21 -1.76
N VAL A 122 0.19 0.38 -2.78
CA VAL A 122 1.12 0.61 -3.89
C VAL A 122 0.34 0.91 -5.16
N GLY A 123 0.77 1.93 -5.89
CA GLY A 123 0.18 2.31 -7.17
C GLY A 123 1.20 2.99 -8.09
N HIS A 124 0.87 3.08 -9.38
CA HIS A 124 1.76 3.72 -10.36
C HIS A 124 1.66 5.25 -10.35
N GLY A 125 0.60 5.79 -9.72
CA GLY A 125 0.38 7.22 -9.59
C GLY A 125 -0.75 7.55 -8.63
N PHE A 126 -0.98 8.84 -8.40
CA PHE A 126 -1.99 9.34 -7.49
C PHE A 126 -3.42 8.89 -7.85
N ASN A 127 -3.69 8.71 -9.15
CA ASN A 127 -5.03 8.37 -9.63
C ASN A 127 -5.36 6.88 -9.54
N GLU A 128 -4.39 6.05 -9.19
CA GLU A 128 -4.53 4.58 -9.13
C GLU A 128 -4.76 4.05 -7.72
N VAL A 129 -4.46 4.87 -6.70
CA VAL A 129 -4.75 4.53 -5.31
C VAL A 129 -6.09 5.14 -4.90
N PRO A 130 -7.01 4.38 -4.28
CA PRO A 130 -8.30 4.89 -3.84
C PRO A 130 -8.18 6.08 -2.87
N PRO A 131 -9.07 7.10 -2.95
CA PRO A 131 -9.02 8.31 -2.13
C PRO A 131 -8.93 8.05 -0.62
N VAL A 132 -9.58 7.00 -0.15
CA VAL A 132 -9.60 6.65 1.28
C VAL A 132 -8.20 6.42 1.86
N PHE A 133 -7.26 5.90 1.08
CA PHE A 133 -5.89 5.73 1.55
C PHE A 133 -5.20 7.08 1.79
N PHE A 134 -5.39 8.06 0.91
CA PHE A 134 -4.82 9.40 1.08
C PHE A 134 -5.36 10.11 2.32
N THR A 135 -6.66 9.98 2.58
CA THR A 135 -7.31 10.57 3.77
C THR A 135 -6.66 10.09 5.07
N PHE A 136 -6.26 8.82 5.13
CA PHE A 136 -5.71 8.19 6.34
C PHE A 136 -4.19 7.96 6.29
N ALA A 137 -3.51 8.39 5.23
CA ALA A 137 -2.08 8.22 5.10
C ALA A 137 -1.30 8.89 6.24
N THR A 138 -0.31 8.18 6.75
CA THR A 138 0.70 8.71 7.67
C THR A 138 1.95 9.12 6.91
N ASP A 139 2.27 8.39 5.85
CA ASP A 139 3.45 8.63 5.02
C ASP A 139 3.13 8.37 3.55
N ILE A 140 3.76 9.12 2.66
CA ILE A 140 3.79 8.82 1.22
C ILE A 140 5.24 8.70 0.78
N VAL A 141 5.59 7.58 0.15
CA VAL A 141 6.86 7.37 -0.56
C VAL A 141 6.60 7.65 -2.02
N LEU A 142 7.17 8.72 -2.53
CA LEU A 142 6.91 9.22 -3.86
C LEU A 142 8.12 9.02 -4.75
N PHE A 143 8.05 8.09 -5.69
CA PHE A 143 8.92 7.97 -6.85
C PHE A 143 8.36 8.79 -8.03
N ARG A 144 9.05 8.78 -9.16
CA ARG A 144 8.58 9.45 -10.38
C ARG A 144 7.17 8.99 -10.76
N THR A 145 6.27 9.96 -10.97
CA THR A 145 4.91 9.76 -11.47
C THR A 145 4.63 10.69 -12.63
N THR A 146 3.75 10.28 -13.55
CA THR A 146 3.40 11.06 -14.73
C THR A 146 1.96 11.54 -14.74
N ASP A 147 1.19 11.15 -13.74
CA ASP A 147 -0.22 11.48 -13.66
C ASP A 147 -0.48 12.88 -13.09
N ASN A 148 -1.65 13.41 -13.41
CA ASN A 148 -2.08 14.72 -12.94
C ASN A 148 -2.56 14.65 -11.48
N ILE A 149 -1.73 15.13 -10.55
CA ILE A 149 -2.03 15.18 -9.12
C ILE A 149 -3.25 16.04 -8.79
N ALA A 150 -3.60 17.05 -9.64
CA ALA A 150 -4.73 17.94 -9.38
C ALA A 150 -6.07 17.19 -9.27
N ARG A 151 -6.20 16.02 -9.90
CA ARG A 151 -7.38 15.16 -9.77
C ARG A 151 -7.60 14.62 -8.35
N ARG A 152 -6.59 14.70 -7.50
CA ARG A 152 -6.63 14.25 -6.10
C ARG A 152 -6.62 15.38 -5.07
N ARG A 153 -6.77 16.62 -5.51
CA ARG A 153 -6.72 17.81 -4.63
C ARG A 153 -7.61 17.66 -3.40
N ASN A 154 -8.80 17.13 -3.55
CA ASN A 154 -9.79 17.04 -2.46
C ASN A 154 -9.49 15.95 -1.41
N CYS A 155 -8.59 15.02 -1.67
CA CYS A 155 -8.26 13.93 -0.75
C CYS A 155 -6.79 13.93 -0.28
N LEU A 156 -5.94 14.75 -0.89
CA LEU A 156 -4.55 14.91 -0.48
C LEU A 156 -4.45 15.90 0.68
N LYS A 157 -3.77 15.49 1.73
CA LYS A 157 -3.31 16.40 2.76
C LYS A 157 -2.18 17.25 2.19
N ASP A 158 -2.24 18.57 2.41
CA ASP A 158 -1.20 19.50 1.98
C ASP A 158 -0.86 19.34 0.49
N PHE A 159 -1.86 19.64 -0.35
CA PHE A 159 -1.78 19.46 -1.80
C PHE A 159 -0.58 20.19 -2.43
N ASP A 160 -0.30 21.43 -2.01
CA ASP A 160 0.76 22.23 -2.61
C ASP A 160 2.14 21.63 -2.33
N ARG A 161 2.38 21.18 -1.09
CA ARG A 161 3.60 20.44 -0.74
C ARG A 161 3.76 19.15 -1.53
N MET A 162 2.65 18.44 -1.78
CA MET A 162 2.67 17.21 -2.58
C MET A 162 2.99 17.49 -4.05
N ALA A 163 2.43 18.55 -4.63
CA ALA A 163 2.71 18.96 -6.00
C ALA A 163 4.17 19.39 -6.19
N GLU A 164 4.71 20.15 -5.23
CA GLU A 164 6.13 20.49 -5.21
C GLU A 164 7.03 19.26 -5.10
N ALA A 165 6.68 18.31 -4.21
CA ALA A 165 7.42 17.05 -4.08
C ALA A 165 7.41 16.25 -5.39
N GLN A 166 6.26 16.15 -6.07
CA GLN A 166 6.17 15.50 -7.38
C GLN A 166 7.12 16.14 -8.40
N ASN A 167 7.14 17.47 -8.46
CA ASN A 167 8.03 18.20 -9.38
C ASN A 167 9.50 17.95 -9.06
N ARG A 168 9.91 17.99 -7.77
CA ARG A 168 11.29 17.71 -7.36
C ARG A 168 11.69 16.27 -7.69
N VAL A 169 10.85 15.29 -7.33
CA VAL A 169 11.12 13.87 -7.60
C VAL A 169 11.23 13.61 -9.09
N ASN A 170 10.32 14.14 -9.91
CA ASN A 170 10.38 13.96 -11.36
C ASN A 170 11.63 14.56 -11.97
N LYS A 171 12.08 15.73 -11.49
CA LYS A 171 13.34 16.36 -11.93
C LYS A 171 14.57 15.53 -11.53
N GLN A 172 14.62 15.01 -10.31
CA GLN A 172 15.73 14.19 -9.84
C GLN A 172 15.78 12.81 -10.52
N ALA A 173 14.61 12.26 -10.83
CA ALA A 173 14.48 10.95 -11.48
C ALA A 173 15.05 10.92 -12.92
N VAL A 174 15.29 12.07 -13.54
CA VAL A 174 16.03 12.15 -14.82
C VAL A 174 17.48 11.66 -14.67
N LYS A 175 18.09 11.95 -13.51
CA LYS A 175 19.47 11.56 -13.21
C LYS A 175 19.55 10.22 -12.48
N ASN A 176 18.58 9.94 -11.61
CA ASN A 176 18.50 8.70 -10.83
C ASN A 176 17.06 8.16 -10.90
N PRO A 177 16.77 7.18 -11.76
CA PRO A 177 15.41 6.62 -11.93
C PRO A 177 14.78 6.07 -10.64
N HIS A 178 15.61 5.74 -9.65
CA HIS A 178 15.19 5.19 -8.35
C HIS A 178 15.10 6.25 -7.25
N TYR A 179 15.25 7.54 -7.60
CA TYR A 179 15.09 8.62 -6.61
C TYR A 179 13.67 8.68 -6.09
N PHE A 180 13.53 8.86 -4.79
CA PHE A 180 12.23 9.05 -4.12
C PHE A 180 12.34 10.01 -2.95
N GLU A 181 11.21 10.58 -2.56
CA GLU A 181 11.06 11.35 -1.33
C GLU A 181 10.04 10.68 -0.40
N ILE A 182 10.24 10.80 0.91
CA ILE A 182 9.28 10.37 1.92
C ILE A 182 8.62 11.61 2.51
N ILE A 183 7.31 11.74 2.29
CA ILE A 183 6.50 12.81 2.80
C ILE A 183 5.73 12.28 4.02
N LYS A 184 6.02 12.81 5.20
CA LYS A 184 5.34 12.43 6.45
C LYS A 184 4.24 13.43 6.78
N PHE A 185 3.11 12.92 7.22
CA PHE A 185 2.02 13.70 7.76
C PHE A 185 1.98 13.51 9.28
N ALA A 186 1.95 14.61 9.99
CA ALA A 186 1.89 14.62 11.45
C ALA A 186 0.51 14.09 11.95
#